data_64d21bd11d2a7abf306d805e5c214706
#
_entry.id   64d21bd11d2a7abf306d805e5c214706
#
_cell.length_a   1.000
_cell.length_b   1.000
_cell.length_c   1.000
_cell.angle_alpha   90.00
_cell.angle_beta   90.00
_cell.angle_gamma   90.00
#
_symmetry.space_group_name_H-M   'P 1'
#
loop_
_entity.id
_entity.type
_entity.pdbx_description
1 polymer ?
#
loop_
_entity_poly.entity_id
_entity_poly.type
_entity_poly.pdbx_seq_one_letter_code
_entity_poly.pdbx_strand_id
1 'polypeptide(L)'
;MSTARTEAGGESFVPEISTVAGTGTAGFKGDDESAVAAQLNRPYGIALDGSGSLYFSDYNNHRVRKIGTDGKIRTVAGAGAGYRGDNGPAVSAQLNCPREVAVDAAGSVYVTDAANHRVRVITTDGKINTVAGTGTAGFSGDGGPADKAQLNYPLGVAVDSTGALYISDHSNNRVRKVGADGKISTVAGTGAAGFKGDDGPAASAQLNRPYALAVSPEDVLYITDGNNHRVRKVAADGTISTVAGKGTAGFSGDGGPATSAQLNLPLGIVVDSTGNLYISDYHNHRVRKVTPDGEITTFAGKGTAGFGGDGEPAAAAQLHHPFGLAVDCVDTLYIADHLNNRVRKVVSEKMAGLPESGTVVSWSNVRSRLRMGVLRESTADGAEIHQALASPRAHQRWRLIASGQDDGEVLYRIENLRSGKVLEVVGGGTVDGAVVAQRAYGGSDADHQLWRLIPVGSGTDTPRVYEIANRNSGLLLRVDTNAPTVIKQYGAQGDHRGRQWQLLPA
;
A
#
# COMPACT_ATOMS: atom_id res chain seq x y z
N MET A 1 -22.54 -35.50 32.44
CA MET A 1 -21.79 -35.83 31.25
C MET A 1 -22.03 -34.71 30.23
N SER A 2 -21.10 -33.78 30.20
CA SER A 2 -21.14 -32.62 29.29
C SER A 2 -20.36 -32.99 28.03
N THR A 3 -21.05 -33.13 26.90
CA THR A 3 -20.42 -33.35 25.61
C THR A 3 -19.83 -32.04 25.11
N ALA A 4 -18.52 -31.92 25.18
CA ALA A 4 -17.79 -30.85 24.50
C ALA A 4 -18.02 -30.97 22.98
N ARG A 5 -18.58 -29.94 22.38
CA ARG A 5 -18.54 -29.74 20.93
C ARG A 5 -17.09 -29.46 20.56
N THR A 6 -16.48 -30.35 19.80
CA THR A 6 -15.25 -30.06 19.05
C THR A 6 -15.59 -29.02 17.98
N GLU A 7 -15.05 -27.82 18.12
CA GLU A 7 -14.99 -26.84 17.03
C GLU A 7 -14.14 -27.43 15.93
N ALA A 8 -14.70 -27.47 14.72
CA ALA A 8 -13.97 -27.87 13.53
C ALA A 8 -12.83 -26.88 13.33
N GLY A 9 -11.58 -27.34 13.36
CA GLY A 9 -10.38 -26.56 13.19
C GLY A 9 -10.36 -25.95 11.78
N GLY A 10 -10.59 -24.63 11.71
CA GLY A 10 -10.19 -23.86 10.55
C GLY A 10 -8.67 -23.89 10.47
N GLU A 11 -8.10 -24.46 9.42
CA GLU A 11 -6.67 -24.36 9.17
C GLU A 11 -6.32 -22.88 9.07
N SER A 12 -5.49 -22.38 10.00
CA SER A 12 -4.98 -21.02 9.96
C SER A 12 -4.10 -20.88 8.71
N PHE A 13 -4.48 -19.98 7.80
CA PHE A 13 -3.70 -19.71 6.60
C PHE A 13 -2.30 -19.23 6.98
N VAL A 14 -1.28 -19.83 6.38
CA VAL A 14 0.12 -19.43 6.55
C VAL A 14 0.53 -18.59 5.34
N PRO A 15 1.01 -17.32 5.54
CA PRO A 15 1.45 -16.46 4.45
C PRO A 15 2.51 -17.14 3.57
N GLU A 16 2.31 -17.15 2.24
CA GLU A 16 3.23 -17.75 1.26
C GLU A 16 4.00 -16.65 0.51
N ILE A 17 5.27 -16.92 0.21
CA ILE A 17 6.14 -16.00 -0.54
C ILE A 17 6.43 -16.52 -1.95
N SER A 18 6.53 -15.61 -2.93
CA SER A 18 6.93 -15.93 -4.31
C SER A 18 7.69 -14.79 -4.96
N THR A 19 8.47 -15.09 -6.00
CA THR A 19 9.19 -14.10 -6.80
C THR A 19 8.25 -13.48 -7.85
N VAL A 20 8.24 -12.15 -7.96
CA VAL A 20 7.48 -11.41 -8.98
C VAL A 20 8.36 -10.73 -10.01
N ALA A 21 9.64 -10.50 -9.70
CA ALA A 21 10.61 -9.98 -10.66
C ALA A 21 12.04 -10.41 -10.32
N GLY A 22 12.84 -10.54 -11.34
CA GLY A 22 14.28 -10.80 -11.22
C GLY A 22 14.66 -12.27 -11.22
N THR A 23 15.69 -12.62 -12.02
CA THR A 23 16.29 -13.96 -12.06
C THR A 23 17.27 -14.21 -10.91
N GLY A 24 17.66 -13.15 -10.18
CA GLY A 24 18.72 -13.17 -9.17
C GLY A 24 20.12 -12.86 -9.73
N THR A 25 20.30 -12.91 -11.03
CA THR A 25 21.52 -12.46 -11.67
C THR A 25 21.54 -10.94 -11.76
N ALA A 26 22.56 -10.30 -11.18
CA ALA A 26 22.72 -8.86 -11.27
C ALA A 26 22.92 -8.41 -12.73
N GLY A 27 22.19 -7.40 -13.16
CA GLY A 27 22.28 -6.88 -14.51
C GLY A 27 21.07 -6.06 -14.91
N PHE A 28 21.01 -5.71 -16.20
CA PHE A 28 19.91 -4.96 -16.81
C PHE A 28 19.49 -5.64 -18.12
N LYS A 29 18.39 -6.38 -18.06
CA LYS A 29 17.71 -7.01 -19.21
C LYS A 29 16.22 -7.14 -18.95
N GLY A 30 15.46 -7.38 -20.03
CA GLY A 30 14.09 -7.86 -19.96
C GLY A 30 13.03 -6.78 -20.08
N ASP A 31 13.36 -5.55 -20.53
CA ASP A 31 12.31 -4.56 -20.86
C ASP A 31 11.35 -5.13 -21.89
N ASP A 32 10.03 -4.92 -21.66
CA ASP A 32 8.90 -5.47 -22.43
C ASP A 32 8.74 -7.01 -22.38
N GLU A 33 9.51 -7.68 -21.52
CA GLU A 33 9.43 -9.12 -21.26
C GLU A 33 8.79 -9.40 -19.89
N SER A 34 8.64 -10.70 -19.57
CA SER A 34 8.15 -11.14 -18.26
C SER A 34 9.10 -10.68 -17.13
N ALA A 35 8.55 -10.05 -16.10
CA ALA A 35 9.35 -9.49 -15.01
C ALA A 35 10.19 -10.55 -14.27
N VAL A 36 9.70 -11.80 -14.15
CA VAL A 36 10.45 -12.89 -13.50
C VAL A 36 11.68 -13.34 -14.30
N ALA A 37 11.72 -13.08 -15.62
CA ALA A 37 12.84 -13.37 -16.48
C ALA A 37 13.84 -12.21 -16.59
N ALA A 38 13.55 -11.06 -16.02
CA ALA A 38 14.39 -9.86 -16.07
C ALA A 38 15.64 -9.99 -15.20
N GLN A 39 16.67 -9.21 -15.53
CA GLN A 39 17.80 -8.98 -14.64
C GLN A 39 17.60 -7.64 -13.91
N LEU A 40 17.82 -7.66 -12.61
CA LEU A 40 17.78 -6.51 -11.73
C LEU A 40 19.15 -6.37 -11.04
N ASN A 41 19.47 -5.18 -10.55
CA ASN A 41 20.71 -4.99 -9.81
C ASN A 41 20.44 -4.18 -8.53
N ARG A 42 20.22 -4.90 -7.44
CA ARG A 42 19.89 -4.36 -6.12
C ARG A 42 18.61 -3.49 -6.15
N PRO A 43 17.43 -4.06 -6.40
CA PRO A 43 16.17 -3.32 -6.25
C PRO A 43 16.08 -2.76 -4.83
N TYR A 44 15.59 -1.50 -4.71
CA TYR A 44 15.64 -0.76 -3.46
C TYR A 44 14.24 -0.36 -2.98
N GLY A 45 13.74 0.81 -3.31
CA GLY A 45 12.40 1.27 -2.95
C GLY A 45 11.32 0.71 -3.86
N ILE A 46 10.15 0.46 -3.33
CA ILE A 46 8.99 -0.10 -4.05
C ILE A 46 7.75 0.74 -3.75
N ALA A 47 6.93 0.98 -4.77
CA ALA A 47 5.60 1.58 -4.65
C ALA A 47 4.61 0.97 -5.64
N LEU A 48 3.33 1.08 -5.33
CA LEU A 48 2.23 0.64 -6.19
C LEU A 48 1.40 1.84 -6.65
N ASP A 49 0.98 1.83 -7.92
CA ASP A 49 -0.03 2.77 -8.38
C ASP A 49 -1.45 2.25 -8.12
N GLY A 50 -2.44 3.13 -8.27
CA GLY A 50 -3.84 2.79 -8.12
C GLY A 50 -4.35 1.68 -9.07
N SER A 51 -3.57 1.27 -10.08
CA SER A 51 -3.92 0.17 -10.98
C SER A 51 -3.33 -1.18 -10.53
N GLY A 52 -2.48 -1.20 -9.48
CA GLY A 52 -1.74 -2.38 -9.04
C GLY A 52 -0.43 -2.61 -9.81
N SER A 53 0.02 -1.64 -10.63
CA SER A 53 1.35 -1.72 -11.22
C SER A 53 2.41 -1.40 -10.16
N LEU A 54 3.50 -2.15 -10.16
CA LEU A 54 4.58 -2.01 -9.19
C LEU A 54 5.72 -1.18 -9.80
N TYR A 55 6.13 -0.13 -9.10
CA TYR A 55 7.29 0.68 -9.43
C TYR A 55 8.40 0.39 -8.42
N PHE A 56 9.64 0.35 -8.89
CA PHE A 56 10.78 0.19 -8.00
C PHE A 56 12.06 0.80 -8.58
N SER A 57 12.94 1.21 -7.69
CA SER A 57 14.28 1.65 -8.10
C SER A 57 15.19 0.42 -8.32
N ASP A 58 15.74 0.34 -9.50
CA ASP A 58 16.80 -0.61 -9.89
C ASP A 58 18.15 0.07 -9.67
N TYR A 59 18.56 0.10 -8.39
CA TYR A 59 19.53 1.02 -7.80
C TYR A 59 20.86 1.11 -8.53
N ASN A 60 21.53 -0.03 -8.72
CA ASN A 60 22.84 -0.05 -9.41
C ASN A 60 22.72 0.09 -10.94
N ASN A 61 21.52 -0.05 -11.50
CA ASN A 61 21.25 0.21 -12.90
C ASN A 61 20.85 1.68 -13.15
N HIS A 62 20.76 2.50 -12.10
CA HIS A 62 20.40 3.92 -12.18
C HIS A 62 19.07 4.15 -12.89
N ARG A 63 18.06 3.32 -12.58
CA ARG A 63 16.75 3.33 -13.24
C ARG A 63 15.60 3.21 -12.25
N VAL A 64 14.45 3.67 -12.69
CA VAL A 64 13.14 3.29 -12.12
C VAL A 64 12.47 2.35 -13.10
N ARG A 65 12.06 1.17 -12.61
CA ARG A 65 11.38 0.14 -13.40
C ARG A 65 9.92 0.04 -12.95
N LYS A 66 9.07 -0.40 -13.87
CA LYS A 66 7.65 -0.67 -13.64
C LYS A 66 7.33 -2.10 -14.06
N ILE A 67 6.59 -2.83 -13.21
CA ILE A 67 5.91 -4.07 -13.59
C ILE A 67 4.45 -3.72 -13.79
N GLY A 68 3.97 -3.87 -15.02
CA GLY A 68 2.57 -3.63 -15.34
C GLY A 68 1.66 -4.77 -14.87
N THR A 69 0.35 -4.54 -14.89
CA THR A 69 -0.65 -5.58 -14.61
C THR A 69 -0.65 -6.72 -15.64
N ASP A 70 0.07 -6.53 -16.76
CA ASP A 70 0.36 -7.55 -17.77
C ASP A 70 1.55 -8.46 -17.41
N GLY A 71 2.16 -8.26 -16.22
CA GLY A 71 3.33 -9.01 -15.74
C GLY A 71 4.65 -8.65 -16.45
N LYS A 72 4.63 -7.66 -17.35
CA LYS A 72 5.82 -7.21 -18.06
C LYS A 72 6.54 -6.10 -17.33
N ILE A 73 7.87 -6.13 -17.40
CA ILE A 73 8.72 -5.08 -16.82
C ILE A 73 9.12 -4.06 -17.89
N ARG A 74 9.21 -2.78 -17.48
CA ARG A 74 9.64 -1.67 -18.36
C ARG A 74 10.43 -0.65 -17.57
N THR A 75 11.38 0.01 -18.24
CA THR A 75 12.05 1.21 -17.70
C THR A 75 11.12 2.40 -17.87
N VAL A 76 10.88 3.14 -16.76
CA VAL A 76 10.07 4.38 -16.78
C VAL A 76 10.90 5.64 -16.59
N ALA A 77 12.09 5.52 -16.01
CA ALA A 77 13.06 6.61 -15.91
C ALA A 77 14.48 6.09 -15.79
N GLY A 78 15.44 6.87 -16.26
CA GLY A 78 16.87 6.62 -16.08
C GLY A 78 17.53 5.96 -17.30
N ALA A 79 18.55 6.62 -17.85
CA ALA A 79 19.39 6.11 -18.93
C ALA A 79 20.81 5.76 -18.46
N GLY A 80 21.12 5.96 -17.20
CA GLY A 80 22.43 5.72 -16.57
C GLY A 80 22.74 6.74 -15.47
N ALA A 81 23.94 6.62 -14.88
CA ALA A 81 24.40 7.49 -13.80
C ALA A 81 24.58 8.93 -14.24
N GLY A 82 24.16 9.88 -13.41
CA GLY A 82 24.35 11.32 -13.61
C GLY A 82 23.13 12.14 -13.27
N TYR A 83 23.15 13.42 -13.68
CA TYR A 83 22.04 14.35 -13.51
C TYR A 83 21.81 15.12 -14.80
N ARG A 84 20.78 14.73 -15.54
CA ARG A 84 20.30 15.44 -16.74
C ARG A 84 18.82 15.08 -16.96
N GLY A 85 18.15 15.89 -17.79
CA GLY A 85 16.89 15.53 -18.41
C GLY A 85 15.65 16.16 -17.79
N ASP A 86 15.77 17.15 -16.88
CA ASP A 86 14.61 17.91 -16.43
C ASP A 86 13.88 18.55 -17.62
N ASN A 87 12.55 18.52 -17.55
CA ASN A 87 11.60 18.94 -18.60
C ASN A 87 11.60 18.04 -19.86
N GLY A 88 12.37 16.95 -19.87
CA GLY A 88 12.47 15.99 -20.97
C GLY A 88 11.88 14.62 -20.63
N PRO A 89 11.96 13.66 -21.58
CA PRO A 89 11.50 12.30 -21.37
C PRO A 89 12.27 11.61 -20.25
N ALA A 90 11.54 11.05 -19.27
CA ALA A 90 12.12 10.42 -18.09
C ALA A 90 13.02 9.23 -18.44
N VAL A 91 12.68 8.46 -19.46
CA VAL A 91 13.49 7.30 -19.94
C VAL A 91 14.85 7.71 -20.48
N SER A 92 15.02 8.96 -20.90
CA SER A 92 16.28 9.53 -21.42
C SER A 92 17.05 10.31 -20.35
N ALA A 93 16.47 10.53 -19.18
CA ALA A 93 17.08 11.27 -18.10
C ALA A 93 18.18 10.44 -17.41
N GLN A 94 19.10 11.11 -16.74
CA GLN A 94 20.08 10.44 -15.86
C GLN A 94 19.60 10.52 -14.42
N LEU A 95 19.79 9.44 -13.69
CA LEU A 95 19.62 9.31 -12.25
C LEU A 95 20.93 8.81 -11.63
N ASN A 96 21.14 9.09 -10.36
CA ASN A 96 22.33 8.62 -9.67
C ASN A 96 21.98 7.94 -8.35
N CYS A 97 22.04 6.63 -8.33
CA CYS A 97 21.67 5.83 -7.17
C CYS A 97 20.23 6.12 -6.69
N PRO A 98 19.20 5.96 -7.56
CA PRO A 98 17.81 6.15 -7.14
C PRO A 98 17.48 5.21 -5.99
N ARG A 99 16.83 5.72 -4.97
CA ARG A 99 16.53 4.98 -3.73
C ARG A 99 15.06 4.68 -3.60
N GLU A 100 14.32 5.47 -2.85
CA GLU A 100 12.90 5.25 -2.64
C GLU A 100 12.07 5.78 -3.81
N VAL A 101 10.92 5.15 -4.03
CA VAL A 101 9.89 5.62 -4.96
C VAL A 101 8.56 5.73 -4.23
N ALA A 102 7.75 6.72 -4.62
CA ALA A 102 6.38 6.88 -4.17
C ALA A 102 5.49 7.24 -5.36
N VAL A 103 4.22 6.88 -5.32
CA VAL A 103 3.26 7.17 -6.38
C VAL A 103 2.08 7.93 -5.77
N ASP A 104 1.72 9.08 -6.36
CA ASP A 104 0.56 9.83 -5.92
C ASP A 104 -0.75 9.30 -6.53
N ALA A 105 -1.87 9.81 -6.05
CA ALA A 105 -3.20 9.42 -6.55
C ALA A 105 -3.43 9.75 -8.04
N ALA A 106 -2.68 10.70 -8.59
CA ALA A 106 -2.72 11.06 -10.01
C ALA A 106 -1.87 10.12 -10.89
N GLY A 107 -1.01 9.29 -10.28
CA GLY A 107 -0.10 8.37 -10.95
C GLY A 107 1.27 8.96 -11.27
N SER A 108 1.63 10.12 -10.70
CA SER A 108 2.99 10.65 -10.80
C SER A 108 3.91 9.86 -9.87
N VAL A 109 5.12 9.57 -10.33
CA VAL A 109 6.10 8.77 -9.58
C VAL A 109 7.21 9.69 -9.08
N TYR A 110 7.35 9.77 -7.76
CA TYR A 110 8.44 10.48 -7.11
C TYR A 110 9.60 9.51 -6.86
N VAL A 111 10.81 9.97 -7.06
CA VAL A 111 12.03 9.19 -6.81
C VAL A 111 13.09 10.04 -6.11
N THR A 112 13.69 9.50 -5.08
CA THR A 112 14.87 10.11 -4.47
C THR A 112 16.09 9.79 -5.33
N ASP A 113 16.63 10.82 -5.96
CA ASP A 113 17.87 10.79 -6.77
C ASP A 113 19.04 11.11 -5.83
N ALA A 114 19.34 10.11 -4.97
CA ALA A 114 20.03 10.30 -3.71
C ALA A 114 21.45 10.89 -3.86
N ALA A 115 22.26 10.35 -4.77
CA ALA A 115 23.61 10.85 -4.99
C ALA A 115 23.65 12.20 -5.75
N ASN A 116 22.50 12.63 -6.30
CA ASN A 116 22.33 13.96 -6.86
C ASN A 116 21.68 14.94 -5.86
N HIS A 117 21.46 14.54 -4.63
CA HIS A 117 20.88 15.38 -3.57
C HIS A 117 19.54 16.04 -3.96
N ARG A 118 18.67 15.25 -4.63
CA ARG A 118 17.38 15.71 -5.19
C ARG A 118 16.28 14.71 -4.98
N VAL A 119 15.05 15.21 -5.08
CA VAL A 119 13.86 14.40 -5.35
C VAL A 119 13.32 14.80 -6.72
N ARG A 120 13.07 13.81 -7.56
CA ARG A 120 12.55 13.99 -8.92
C ARG A 120 11.12 13.46 -9.01
N VAL A 121 10.32 14.02 -9.90
CA VAL A 121 8.99 13.51 -10.26
C VAL A 121 8.95 13.10 -11.73
N ILE A 122 8.40 11.92 -11.98
CA ILE A 122 8.04 11.44 -13.31
C ILE A 122 6.54 11.65 -13.45
N THR A 123 6.15 12.55 -14.32
CA THR A 123 4.76 12.91 -14.57
C THR A 123 4.07 11.90 -15.48
N THR A 124 2.75 11.87 -15.46
CA THR A 124 1.95 10.90 -16.24
C THR A 124 2.12 11.02 -17.76
N ASP A 125 2.61 12.18 -18.24
CA ASP A 125 3.01 12.37 -19.65
C ASP A 125 4.44 11.86 -19.95
N GLY A 126 5.10 11.23 -18.98
CA GLY A 126 6.42 10.60 -19.13
C GLY A 126 7.60 11.57 -19.05
N LYS A 127 7.41 12.80 -18.59
CA LYS A 127 8.51 13.75 -18.35
C LYS A 127 9.04 13.63 -16.93
N ILE A 128 10.27 14.09 -16.71
CA ILE A 128 10.88 14.14 -15.38
C ILE A 128 11.25 15.58 -15.01
N ASN A 129 11.07 15.94 -13.73
CA ASN A 129 11.42 17.24 -13.18
C ASN A 129 11.99 17.10 -11.76
N THR A 130 12.78 18.08 -11.33
CA THR A 130 13.20 18.23 -9.93
C THR A 130 12.08 18.90 -9.13
N VAL A 131 11.66 18.29 -8.02
CA VAL A 131 10.66 18.85 -7.10
C VAL A 131 11.28 19.38 -5.80
N ALA A 132 12.44 18.84 -5.38
CA ALA A 132 13.16 19.34 -4.23
C ALA A 132 14.67 19.09 -4.38
N GLY A 133 15.46 19.99 -3.84
CA GLY A 133 16.91 19.90 -3.81
C GLY A 133 17.62 20.64 -4.96
N THR A 134 18.65 21.41 -4.62
CA THR A 134 19.52 22.12 -5.59
C THR A 134 20.56 21.22 -6.25
N GLY A 135 20.82 20.04 -5.66
CA GLY A 135 21.92 19.16 -6.04
C GLY A 135 23.22 19.42 -5.29
N THR A 136 23.28 20.44 -4.46
CA THR A 136 24.39 20.66 -3.54
C THR A 136 24.06 20.06 -2.20
N ALA A 137 24.92 19.19 -1.68
CA ALA A 137 24.75 18.59 -0.36
C ALA A 137 24.73 19.68 0.72
N GLY A 138 23.77 19.63 1.62
CA GLY A 138 23.66 20.59 2.71
C GLY A 138 22.26 20.65 3.29
N PHE A 139 22.03 21.63 4.17
CA PHE A 139 20.75 21.92 4.77
C PHE A 139 20.42 23.41 4.68
N SER A 140 19.39 23.73 3.94
CA SER A 140 18.87 25.10 3.83
C SER A 140 17.46 25.11 3.27
N GLY A 141 16.85 26.28 3.20
CA GLY A 141 15.65 26.56 2.40
C GLY A 141 14.32 26.33 3.10
N ASP A 142 14.27 26.07 4.42
CA ASP A 142 13.00 25.96 5.15
C ASP A 142 12.17 27.26 5.00
N GLY A 143 10.88 27.10 4.70
CA GLY A 143 9.95 28.20 4.41
C GLY A 143 10.01 28.72 2.98
N GLY A 144 10.97 28.28 2.16
CA GLY A 144 11.14 28.66 0.75
C GLY A 144 10.79 27.56 -0.24
N PRO A 145 10.98 27.82 -1.56
CA PRO A 145 10.73 26.85 -2.62
C PRO A 145 11.60 25.60 -2.46
N ALA A 146 11.00 24.42 -2.57
CA ALA A 146 11.69 23.15 -2.32
C ALA A 146 12.81 22.86 -3.34
N ASP A 147 12.67 23.28 -4.59
CA ASP A 147 13.69 23.15 -5.63
C ASP A 147 14.92 24.06 -5.42
N LYS A 148 14.82 25.02 -4.51
CA LYS A 148 15.92 25.90 -4.09
C LYS A 148 16.53 25.51 -2.74
N ALA A 149 15.98 24.52 -2.06
CA ALA A 149 16.50 24.03 -0.81
C ALA A 149 17.71 23.10 -1.01
N GLN A 150 18.59 23.01 -0.03
CA GLN A 150 19.62 21.97 0.00
C GLN A 150 19.10 20.76 0.75
N LEU A 151 19.34 19.60 0.19
CA LEU A 151 19.17 18.28 0.78
C LEU A 151 20.51 17.58 0.85
N ASN A 152 20.66 16.60 1.73
CA ASN A 152 21.87 15.83 1.84
C ASN A 152 21.59 14.31 1.80
N TYR A 153 21.75 13.75 0.62
CA TYR A 153 21.54 12.33 0.36
C TYR A 153 20.13 11.86 0.78
N PRO A 154 19.07 12.43 0.19
CA PRO A 154 17.71 12.04 0.52
C PRO A 154 17.48 10.57 0.17
N LEU A 155 16.90 9.79 1.10
CA LEU A 155 16.68 8.36 0.90
C LEU A 155 15.18 8.01 0.76
N GLY A 156 14.37 8.31 1.75
CA GLY A 156 12.94 8.02 1.74
C GLY A 156 12.11 9.15 1.11
N VAL A 157 11.04 8.77 0.44
CA VAL A 157 9.97 9.69 -0.01
C VAL A 157 8.61 9.03 0.19
N ALA A 158 7.66 9.79 0.72
CA ALA A 158 6.27 9.37 0.85
C ALA A 158 5.34 10.53 0.46
N VAL A 159 4.12 10.20 0.06
CA VAL A 159 3.08 11.16 -0.34
C VAL A 159 1.88 10.98 0.59
N ASP A 160 1.35 12.08 1.16
CA ASP A 160 0.13 12.02 1.95
C ASP A 160 -1.13 12.15 1.08
N SER A 161 -2.31 12.07 1.71
CA SER A 161 -3.61 12.14 1.03
C SER A 161 -3.87 13.49 0.35
N THR A 162 -3.13 14.53 0.72
CA THR A 162 -3.22 15.89 0.14
C THR A 162 -2.24 16.12 -1.01
N GLY A 163 -1.35 15.14 -1.28
CA GLY A 163 -0.28 15.24 -2.26
C GLY A 163 0.99 15.92 -1.74
N ALA A 164 1.09 16.19 -0.44
CA ALA A 164 2.33 16.72 0.13
C ALA A 164 3.39 15.61 0.24
N LEU A 165 4.65 15.98 -0.02
CA LEU A 165 5.77 15.03 0.00
C LEU A 165 6.50 15.10 1.34
N TYR A 166 6.80 13.93 1.89
CA TYR A 166 7.73 13.79 3.01
C TYR A 166 9.03 13.19 2.49
N ILE A 167 10.16 13.74 2.91
CA ILE A 167 11.50 13.39 2.43
C ILE A 167 12.41 13.11 3.61
N SER A 168 12.99 11.91 3.69
CA SER A 168 14.09 11.68 4.62
C SER A 168 15.34 12.38 4.12
N ASP A 169 15.67 13.50 4.71
CA ASP A 169 16.93 14.22 4.48
C ASP A 169 18.04 13.56 5.32
N HIS A 170 18.40 12.35 4.85
CA HIS A 170 19.09 11.30 5.61
C HIS A 170 20.36 11.79 6.31
N SER A 171 21.28 12.40 5.55
CA SER A 171 22.56 12.84 6.11
C SER A 171 22.45 14.15 6.91
N ASN A 172 21.28 14.80 6.88
CA ASN A 172 20.95 15.94 7.73
C ASN A 172 20.15 15.51 8.99
N ASN A 173 19.90 14.23 9.19
CA ASN A 173 19.14 13.70 10.33
C ASN A 173 17.77 14.38 10.53
N ARG A 174 17.04 14.61 9.43
CA ARG A 174 15.76 15.31 9.41
C ARG A 174 14.76 14.62 8.50
N VAL A 175 13.50 14.89 8.74
CA VAL A 175 12.43 14.67 7.76
C VAL A 175 11.89 16.03 7.34
N ARG A 176 11.84 16.25 6.02
CA ARG A 176 11.34 17.47 5.40
C ARG A 176 9.98 17.20 4.77
N LYS A 177 9.11 18.21 4.75
CA LYS A 177 7.81 18.17 4.05
C LYS A 177 7.78 19.26 2.99
N VAL A 178 7.34 18.88 1.78
CA VAL A 178 7.00 19.83 0.70
C VAL A 178 5.49 19.92 0.62
N GLY A 179 4.95 21.08 0.93
CA GLY A 179 3.51 21.33 0.87
C GLY A 179 2.98 21.53 -0.55
N ALA A 180 1.66 21.59 -0.70
CA ALA A 180 1.01 21.88 -1.98
C ALA A 180 1.37 23.25 -2.58
N ASP A 181 1.86 24.18 -1.74
CA ASP A 181 2.39 25.48 -2.16
C ASP A 181 3.83 25.41 -2.70
N GLY A 182 4.41 24.21 -2.77
CA GLY A 182 5.79 23.97 -3.22
C GLY A 182 6.87 24.40 -2.23
N LYS A 183 6.51 24.81 -1.01
CA LYS A 183 7.49 25.17 0.02
C LYS A 183 7.91 23.97 0.84
N ILE A 184 9.18 23.97 1.25
CA ILE A 184 9.76 22.93 2.10
C ILE A 184 9.88 23.40 3.55
N SER A 185 9.67 22.50 4.49
CA SER A 185 9.85 22.73 5.93
C SER A 185 10.38 21.48 6.62
N THR A 186 11.03 21.64 7.77
CA THR A 186 11.41 20.52 8.64
C THR A 186 10.23 20.11 9.51
N VAL A 187 9.84 18.83 9.49
CA VAL A 187 8.74 18.29 10.29
C VAL A 187 9.22 17.38 11.43
N ALA A 188 10.41 16.80 11.30
CA ALA A 188 11.02 16.02 12.37
C ALA A 188 12.55 16.12 12.31
N GLY A 189 13.20 16.11 13.48
CA GLY A 189 14.65 16.09 13.62
C GLY A 189 15.28 17.48 13.73
N THR A 190 16.17 17.65 14.73
CA THR A 190 16.96 18.88 14.92
C THR A 190 18.19 18.97 14.00
N GLY A 191 18.55 17.85 13.37
CA GLY A 191 19.81 17.70 12.62
C GLY A 191 20.96 17.10 13.44
N ALA A 192 20.92 17.17 14.75
CA ALA A 192 21.87 16.47 15.59
C ALA A 192 21.54 14.96 15.57
N ALA A 193 22.52 14.13 15.23
CA ALA A 193 22.37 12.68 15.30
C ALA A 193 22.17 12.23 16.76
N GLY A 194 21.22 11.36 16.99
CA GLY A 194 20.94 10.81 18.32
C GLY A 194 19.51 10.35 18.48
N PHE A 195 19.17 10.04 19.73
CA PHE A 195 17.83 9.62 20.12
C PHE A 195 17.39 10.40 21.35
N LYS A 196 16.54 11.39 21.14
CA LYS A 196 15.86 12.16 22.20
C LYS A 196 14.53 12.66 21.66
N GLY A 197 13.64 13.04 22.59
CA GLY A 197 12.45 13.82 22.27
C GLY A 197 11.18 13.01 22.03
N ASP A 198 11.12 11.73 22.44
CA ASP A 198 9.84 11.02 22.52
C ASP A 198 8.87 11.78 23.41
N ASP A 199 7.59 11.72 23.04
CA ASP A 199 6.46 12.40 23.68
C ASP A 199 6.53 13.94 23.62
N GLY A 200 7.41 14.48 22.77
CA GLY A 200 7.56 15.90 22.51
C GLY A 200 7.41 16.27 21.02
N PRO A 201 7.61 17.57 20.67
CA PRO A 201 7.50 18.03 19.29
C PRO A 201 8.53 17.34 18.39
N ALA A 202 8.09 16.74 17.26
CA ALA A 202 8.94 16.00 16.35
C ALA A 202 10.09 16.83 15.77
N ALA A 203 9.85 18.13 15.49
CA ALA A 203 10.89 19.04 15.01
C ALA A 203 12.01 19.30 16.03
N SER A 204 11.75 19.06 17.33
CA SER A 204 12.72 19.19 18.42
C SER A 204 13.39 17.87 18.80
N ALA A 205 12.97 16.76 18.20
CA ALA A 205 13.54 15.44 18.46
C ALA A 205 14.88 15.25 17.76
N GLN A 206 15.66 14.28 18.22
CA GLN A 206 16.83 13.78 17.51
C GLN A 206 16.48 12.54 16.71
N LEU A 207 16.96 12.48 15.49
CA LEU A 207 16.97 11.31 14.61
C LEU A 207 18.41 10.96 14.25
N ASN A 208 18.65 9.73 13.84
CA ASN A 208 19.98 9.32 13.40
C ASN A 208 19.88 8.58 12.06
N ARG A 209 20.08 9.32 10.99
CA ARG A 209 19.97 8.83 9.63
C ARG A 209 18.60 8.18 9.38
N PRO A 210 17.51 8.97 9.29
CA PRO A 210 16.21 8.44 8.90
C PRO A 210 16.27 7.86 7.47
N TYR A 211 15.64 6.70 7.27
CA TYR A 211 15.63 6.00 5.97
C TYR A 211 14.26 6.13 5.29
N ALA A 212 13.44 5.10 5.34
CA ALA A 212 12.14 5.11 4.70
C ALA A 212 11.08 5.82 5.55
N LEU A 213 10.04 6.24 4.86
CA LEU A 213 8.87 6.91 5.40
C LEU A 213 7.61 6.18 4.94
N ALA A 214 6.61 6.11 5.80
CA ALA A 214 5.27 5.71 5.44
C ALA A 214 4.26 6.70 6.01
N VAL A 215 3.22 6.99 5.26
CA VAL A 215 2.09 7.80 5.72
C VAL A 215 0.85 6.91 5.72
N SER A 216 0.16 6.85 6.87
CA SER A 216 -1.08 6.09 6.96
C SER A 216 -2.24 6.83 6.28
N PRO A 217 -3.39 6.16 6.01
CA PRO A 217 -4.59 6.83 5.49
C PRO A 217 -5.11 7.97 6.37
N GLU A 218 -4.74 7.99 7.66
CA GLU A 218 -5.07 9.05 8.62
C GLU A 218 -3.97 10.14 8.68
N ASP A 219 -3.06 10.19 7.70
CA ASP A 219 -1.94 11.13 7.59
C ASP A 219 -0.95 11.06 8.78
N VAL A 220 -0.83 9.90 9.41
CA VAL A 220 0.20 9.65 10.44
C VAL A 220 1.51 9.25 9.77
N LEU A 221 2.59 9.97 10.10
CA LEU A 221 3.91 9.71 9.54
C LEU A 221 4.69 8.71 10.39
N TYR A 222 5.18 7.65 9.76
CA TYR A 222 6.13 6.69 10.33
C TYR A 222 7.51 6.87 9.71
N ILE A 223 8.55 6.76 10.53
CA ILE A 223 9.94 7.02 10.16
C ILE A 223 10.80 5.84 10.63
N THR A 224 11.53 5.21 9.75
CA THR A 224 12.60 4.30 10.18
C THR A 224 13.81 5.12 10.61
N ASP A 225 14.06 5.16 11.91
CA ASP A 225 15.20 5.83 12.54
C ASP A 225 16.36 4.82 12.63
N GLY A 226 16.90 4.46 11.45
CA GLY A 226 17.67 3.25 11.22
C GLY A 226 18.86 3.06 12.14
N ASN A 227 19.72 4.08 12.29
CA ASN A 227 20.90 3.98 13.15
C ASN A 227 20.55 4.00 14.65
N ASN A 228 19.33 4.37 15.01
CA ASN A 228 18.81 4.22 16.38
C ASN A 228 18.09 2.88 16.59
N HIS A 229 18.04 2.01 15.57
CA HIS A 229 17.36 0.71 15.61
C HIS A 229 15.91 0.81 16.09
N ARG A 230 15.19 1.84 15.60
CA ARG A 230 13.82 2.16 15.99
C ARG A 230 12.94 2.53 14.80
N VAL A 231 11.67 2.42 15.01
CA VAL A 231 10.64 3.06 14.18
C VAL A 231 9.94 4.10 15.03
N ARG A 232 9.85 5.31 14.49
CA ARG A 232 9.20 6.47 15.13
C ARG A 232 7.90 6.80 14.42
N LYS A 233 6.94 7.33 15.16
CA LYS A 233 5.65 7.82 14.69
C LYS A 233 5.54 9.29 15.01
N VAL A 234 5.11 10.10 14.03
CA VAL A 234 4.70 11.50 14.25
C VAL A 234 3.19 11.56 14.11
N ALA A 235 2.52 11.88 15.19
CA ALA A 235 1.07 12.02 15.23
C ALA A 235 0.60 13.34 14.58
N ALA A 236 -0.71 13.47 14.34
CA ALA A 236 -1.29 14.67 13.71
C ALA A 236 -1.06 15.97 14.49
N ASP A 237 -0.88 15.89 15.81
CA ASP A 237 -0.54 17.02 16.68
C ASP A 237 0.96 17.40 16.63
N GLY A 238 1.76 16.68 15.82
CA GLY A 238 3.20 16.88 15.69
C GLY A 238 4.05 16.23 16.77
N THR A 239 3.46 15.44 17.67
CA THR A 239 4.19 14.69 18.71
C THR A 239 4.86 13.46 18.12
N ILE A 240 6.14 13.21 18.47
CA ILE A 240 6.88 12.01 18.04
C ILE A 240 6.95 10.98 19.18
N SER A 241 6.83 9.70 18.83
CA SER A 241 6.99 8.59 19.77
C SER A 241 7.65 7.38 19.10
N THR A 242 8.23 6.49 19.88
CA THR A 242 8.74 5.20 19.40
C THR A 242 7.61 4.17 19.34
N VAL A 243 7.45 3.49 18.19
CA VAL A 243 6.44 2.43 18.00
C VAL A 243 7.06 1.03 17.89
N ALA A 244 8.33 0.92 17.52
CA ALA A 244 9.04 -0.36 17.51
C ALA A 244 10.54 -0.16 17.73
N GLY A 245 11.19 -1.16 18.34
CA GLY A 245 12.63 -1.18 18.58
C GLY A 245 13.03 -0.51 19.90
N LYS A 246 13.81 -1.23 20.71
CA LYS A 246 14.36 -0.70 21.98
C LYS A 246 15.65 0.08 21.84
N GLY A 247 16.19 0.18 20.60
CA GLY A 247 17.42 0.93 20.29
C GLY A 247 18.71 0.16 20.45
N THR A 248 18.66 -1.14 20.67
CA THR A 248 19.82 -2.02 20.67
C THR A 248 19.73 -2.94 19.45
N ALA A 249 20.79 -2.96 18.63
CA ALA A 249 20.86 -3.84 17.47
C ALA A 249 20.74 -5.31 17.86
N GLY A 250 19.98 -6.08 17.08
CA GLY A 250 19.77 -7.51 17.32
C GLY A 250 18.42 -7.97 16.85
N PHE A 251 18.07 -9.20 17.20
CA PHE A 251 16.78 -9.82 16.92
C PHE A 251 16.19 -10.45 18.19
N SER A 252 15.05 -9.93 18.59
CA SER A 252 14.26 -10.50 19.70
C SER A 252 12.84 -9.92 19.71
N GLY A 253 11.99 -10.45 20.58
CA GLY A 253 10.73 -9.83 20.97
C GLY A 253 9.51 -10.28 20.17
N ASP A 254 9.61 -11.30 19.29
CA ASP A 254 8.42 -11.85 18.62
C ASP A 254 7.37 -12.33 19.62
N GLY A 255 6.10 -11.99 19.38
CA GLY A 255 4.97 -12.27 20.25
C GLY A 255 4.86 -11.34 21.46
N GLY A 256 5.64 -10.26 21.50
CA GLY A 256 5.60 -9.28 22.58
C GLY A 256 5.53 -7.83 22.10
N PRO A 257 5.65 -6.86 23.04
CA PRO A 257 5.57 -5.45 22.72
C PRO A 257 6.68 -5.00 21.75
N ALA A 258 6.30 -4.37 20.63
CA ALA A 258 7.23 -3.93 19.58
C ALA A 258 8.29 -2.95 20.11
N THR A 259 7.95 -2.10 21.05
CA THR A 259 8.88 -1.15 21.69
C THR A 259 9.96 -1.82 22.55
N SER A 260 9.75 -3.08 22.96
CA SER A 260 10.71 -3.89 23.70
C SER A 260 11.55 -4.81 22.81
N ALA A 261 11.20 -4.93 21.54
CA ALA A 261 11.89 -5.79 20.57
C ALA A 261 13.26 -5.22 20.16
N GLN A 262 14.16 -6.10 19.72
CA GLN A 262 15.37 -5.69 19.01
C GLN A 262 15.11 -5.70 17.51
N LEU A 263 15.54 -4.64 16.87
CA LEU A 263 15.65 -4.49 15.42
C LEU A 263 17.12 -4.24 15.07
N ASN A 264 17.52 -4.55 13.86
CA ASN A 264 18.88 -4.31 13.43
C ASN A 264 18.92 -3.54 12.09
N LEU A 265 19.05 -2.23 12.20
CA LEU A 265 19.00 -1.29 11.08
C LEU A 265 17.65 -1.44 10.32
N PRO A 266 16.51 -1.06 10.92
CA PRO A 266 15.24 -1.05 10.20
C PRO A 266 15.29 -0.01 9.08
N LEU A 267 15.01 -0.41 7.83
CA LEU A 267 15.17 0.46 6.67
C LEU A 267 13.86 0.73 5.94
N GLY A 268 13.19 -0.29 5.42
CA GLY A 268 11.88 -0.15 4.76
C GLY A 268 10.72 -0.18 5.76
N ILE A 269 9.66 0.53 5.42
CA ILE A 269 8.41 0.53 6.20
C ILE A 269 7.21 0.77 5.30
N VAL A 270 6.12 0.08 5.58
CA VAL A 270 4.80 0.35 4.98
C VAL A 270 3.70 0.06 6.01
N VAL A 271 2.57 0.71 5.87
CA VAL A 271 1.36 0.50 6.67
C VAL A 271 0.26 -0.07 5.78
N ASP A 272 -0.42 -1.13 6.24
CA ASP A 272 -1.55 -1.71 5.52
C ASP A 272 -2.88 -1.01 5.83
N SER A 273 -3.96 -1.49 5.20
CA SER A 273 -5.30 -0.92 5.33
C SER A 273 -5.91 -1.09 6.72
N THR A 274 -5.34 -1.98 7.55
CA THR A 274 -5.80 -2.28 8.91
C THR A 274 -4.92 -1.65 9.99
N GLY A 275 -3.86 -0.92 9.57
CA GLY A 275 -2.93 -0.22 10.45
C GLY A 275 -1.76 -1.07 10.94
N ASN A 276 -1.55 -2.27 10.39
CA ASN A 276 -0.31 -3.01 10.68
C ASN A 276 0.87 -2.34 9.99
N LEU A 277 2.00 -2.29 10.68
CA LEU A 277 3.27 -1.85 10.11
C LEU A 277 4.09 -3.06 9.68
N TYR A 278 4.62 -3.02 8.48
CA TYR A 278 5.64 -3.96 8.03
C TYR A 278 6.97 -3.25 7.97
N ILE A 279 7.98 -3.84 8.57
CA ILE A 279 9.31 -3.24 8.78
C ILE A 279 10.37 -4.17 8.21
N SER A 280 11.19 -3.70 7.28
CA SER A 280 12.39 -4.42 6.85
C SER A 280 13.43 -4.37 7.95
N ASP A 281 13.62 -5.45 8.67
CA ASP A 281 14.66 -5.66 9.68
C ASP A 281 15.93 -6.13 8.96
N TYR A 282 16.58 -5.16 8.29
CA TYR A 282 17.52 -5.33 7.18
C TYR A 282 18.68 -6.28 7.49
N HIS A 283 19.42 -6.05 8.59
CA HIS A 283 20.53 -6.91 8.97
C HIS A 283 20.10 -8.23 9.64
N ASN A 284 18.83 -8.35 10.00
CA ASN A 284 18.27 -9.62 10.48
C ASN A 284 17.64 -10.46 9.36
N HIS A 285 17.69 -9.99 8.09
CA HIS A 285 17.17 -10.71 6.93
C HIS A 285 15.71 -11.11 7.08
N ARG A 286 14.90 -10.22 7.65
CA ARG A 286 13.48 -10.44 7.96
C ARG A 286 12.63 -9.23 7.61
N VAL A 287 11.35 -9.50 7.45
CA VAL A 287 10.31 -8.48 7.56
C VAL A 287 9.54 -8.75 8.85
N ARG A 288 9.40 -7.72 9.67
CA ARG A 288 8.64 -7.77 10.92
C ARG A 288 7.28 -7.10 10.72
N LYS A 289 6.25 -7.64 11.34
CA LYS A 289 4.92 -7.05 11.39
C LYS A 289 4.65 -6.54 12.79
N VAL A 290 4.13 -5.31 12.90
CA VAL A 290 3.64 -4.73 14.17
C VAL A 290 2.15 -4.48 14.00
N THR A 291 1.35 -5.04 14.88
CA THR A 291 -0.11 -4.86 14.89
C THR A 291 -0.51 -3.52 15.53
N PRO A 292 -1.74 -3.01 15.32
CA PRO A 292 -2.19 -1.74 15.92
C PRO A 292 -2.16 -1.73 17.45
N ASP A 293 -2.29 -2.87 18.10
CA ASP A 293 -2.16 -3.05 19.56
C ASP A 293 -0.70 -3.15 20.03
N GLY A 294 0.27 -3.08 19.10
CA GLY A 294 1.69 -2.96 19.38
C GLY A 294 2.43 -4.28 19.56
N GLU A 295 1.86 -5.42 19.20
CA GLU A 295 2.58 -6.69 19.14
C GLU A 295 3.45 -6.80 17.90
N ILE A 296 4.69 -7.31 18.03
CA ILE A 296 5.59 -7.56 16.89
C ILE A 296 5.79 -9.05 16.64
N THR A 297 5.81 -9.43 15.37
CA THR A 297 6.10 -10.81 14.93
C THR A 297 6.98 -10.82 13.69
N THR A 298 7.64 -11.93 13.40
CA THR A 298 8.30 -12.17 12.12
C THR A 298 7.25 -12.53 11.08
N PHE A 299 7.14 -11.73 10.01
CA PHE A 299 6.20 -11.95 8.92
C PHE A 299 6.83 -12.71 7.75
N ALA A 300 8.06 -12.37 7.36
CA ALA A 300 8.79 -13.05 6.30
C ALA A 300 10.29 -13.13 6.62
N GLY A 301 10.94 -14.19 6.16
CA GLY A 301 12.36 -14.39 6.36
C GLY A 301 12.73 -15.12 7.64
N LYS A 302 13.52 -16.19 7.54
CA LYS A 302 14.01 -16.98 8.70
C LYS A 302 15.28 -16.43 9.37
N GLY A 303 15.82 -15.32 8.85
CA GLY A 303 17.01 -14.66 9.41
C GLY A 303 18.35 -15.19 8.91
N THR A 304 18.35 -16.14 7.99
CA THR A 304 19.55 -16.58 7.27
C THR A 304 19.58 -15.92 5.91
N ALA A 305 20.65 -15.19 5.61
CA ALA A 305 20.85 -14.57 4.31
C ALA A 305 20.86 -15.60 3.18
N GLY A 306 20.20 -15.28 2.08
CA GLY A 306 20.14 -16.13 0.91
C GLY A 306 18.80 -16.02 0.17
N PHE A 307 18.61 -16.89 -0.82
CA PHE A 307 17.41 -17.01 -1.62
C PHE A 307 16.84 -18.43 -1.52
N GLY A 308 15.57 -18.53 -1.20
CA GLY A 308 14.84 -19.80 -1.17
C GLY A 308 13.43 -19.62 -0.61
N GLY A 309 12.63 -20.68 -0.72
CA GLY A 309 11.31 -20.75 -0.14
C GLY A 309 10.18 -20.16 -1.00
N ASP A 310 10.36 -19.98 -2.33
CA ASP A 310 9.22 -19.65 -3.20
C ASP A 310 8.18 -20.77 -3.17
N GLY A 311 6.91 -20.40 -2.95
CA GLY A 311 5.80 -21.34 -2.74
C GLY A 311 5.71 -21.93 -1.33
N GLU A 312 6.55 -21.48 -0.41
CA GLU A 312 6.62 -21.94 0.98
C GLU A 312 6.15 -20.83 1.96
N PRO A 313 5.95 -21.17 3.24
CA PRO A 313 5.66 -20.20 4.28
C PRO A 313 6.66 -19.05 4.30
N ALA A 314 6.18 -17.81 4.21
CA ALA A 314 7.03 -16.62 4.12
C ALA A 314 8.03 -16.50 5.28
N ALA A 315 7.63 -16.85 6.50
CA ALA A 315 8.51 -16.83 7.68
C ALA A 315 9.63 -17.89 7.62
N ALA A 316 9.46 -18.95 6.83
CA ALA A 316 10.47 -20.01 6.61
C ALA A 316 11.41 -19.70 5.42
N ALA A 317 11.07 -18.73 4.58
CA ALA A 317 11.86 -18.37 3.40
C ALA A 317 13.21 -17.71 3.77
N GLN A 318 14.12 -17.67 2.81
CA GLN A 318 15.33 -16.87 2.91
C GLN A 318 15.15 -15.55 2.18
N LEU A 319 15.56 -14.47 2.85
CA LEU A 319 15.71 -13.13 2.30
C LEU A 319 17.17 -12.68 2.45
N HIS A 320 17.61 -11.75 1.63
CA HIS A 320 18.95 -11.22 1.74
C HIS A 320 18.94 -9.69 1.75
N HIS A 321 19.00 -9.12 2.95
CA HIS A 321 18.90 -7.69 3.17
C HIS A 321 17.63 -7.09 2.53
N PRO A 322 16.41 -7.49 2.96
CA PRO A 322 15.18 -6.91 2.44
C PRO A 322 15.16 -5.41 2.70
N PHE A 323 14.72 -4.62 1.71
CA PHE A 323 14.72 -3.17 1.82
C PHE A 323 13.32 -2.58 1.66
N GLY A 324 13.00 -2.02 0.49
CA GLY A 324 11.73 -1.39 0.21
C GLY A 324 10.55 -2.36 0.36
N LEU A 325 9.47 -1.85 0.90
CA LEU A 325 8.22 -2.56 1.12
C LEU A 325 7.08 -1.77 0.51
N ALA A 326 6.14 -2.46 -0.10
CA ALA A 326 4.85 -1.90 -0.51
C ALA A 326 3.74 -2.91 -0.22
N VAL A 327 2.57 -2.42 0.08
CA VAL A 327 1.37 -3.24 0.29
C VAL A 327 0.30 -2.81 -0.70
N ASP A 328 -0.34 -3.78 -1.34
CA ASP A 328 -1.47 -3.48 -2.20
C ASP A 328 -2.76 -3.42 -1.39
N CYS A 329 -3.83 -3.12 -2.09
CA CYS A 329 -5.14 -2.95 -1.50
C CYS A 329 -5.80 -4.27 -1.03
N VAL A 330 -5.15 -5.43 -1.24
CA VAL A 330 -5.51 -6.76 -0.71
C VAL A 330 -4.53 -7.24 0.36
N ASP A 331 -3.73 -6.32 0.88
CA ASP A 331 -2.72 -6.59 1.89
C ASP A 331 -1.66 -7.62 1.45
N THR A 332 -1.45 -7.75 0.10
CA THR A 332 -0.26 -8.44 -0.43
C THR A 332 0.96 -7.57 -0.20
N LEU A 333 1.94 -8.08 0.51
CA LEU A 333 3.18 -7.38 0.76
C LEU A 333 4.20 -7.67 -0.35
N TYR A 334 4.76 -6.62 -0.93
CA TYR A 334 5.88 -6.69 -1.88
C TYR A 334 7.18 -6.30 -1.17
N ILE A 335 8.26 -7.02 -1.47
CA ILE A 335 9.55 -6.89 -0.78
C ILE A 335 10.67 -6.76 -1.83
N ALA A 336 11.45 -5.69 -1.77
CA ALA A 336 12.74 -5.64 -2.47
C ALA A 336 13.73 -6.56 -1.75
N ASP A 337 13.94 -7.74 -2.27
CA ASP A 337 14.93 -8.71 -1.79
C ASP A 337 16.32 -8.34 -2.36
N HIS A 338 16.84 -7.25 -1.79
CA HIS A 338 17.87 -6.37 -2.34
C HIS A 338 19.11 -7.08 -2.85
N LEU A 339 19.77 -7.89 -2.00
CA LEU A 339 20.98 -8.60 -2.39
C LEU A 339 20.73 -9.91 -3.14
N ASN A 340 19.47 -10.33 -3.24
CA ASN A 340 19.07 -11.42 -4.13
C ASN A 340 18.68 -10.92 -5.54
N ASN A 341 18.75 -9.62 -5.80
CA ASN A 341 18.36 -9.00 -7.07
C ASN A 341 16.96 -9.44 -7.53
N ARG A 342 16.00 -9.45 -6.60
CA ARG A 342 14.61 -9.88 -6.83
C ARG A 342 13.61 -8.94 -6.15
N VAL A 343 12.41 -8.97 -6.67
CA VAL A 343 11.24 -8.50 -5.94
C VAL A 343 10.38 -9.71 -5.61
N ARG A 344 10.01 -9.84 -4.33
CA ARG A 344 9.18 -10.91 -3.81
C ARG A 344 7.81 -10.37 -3.41
N LYS A 345 6.80 -11.22 -3.41
CA LYS A 345 5.49 -10.92 -2.80
C LYS A 345 5.15 -11.94 -1.73
N VAL A 346 4.46 -11.50 -0.68
CA VAL A 346 3.87 -12.36 0.35
C VAL A 346 2.36 -12.14 0.34
N VAL A 347 1.62 -13.22 0.14
CA VAL A 347 0.16 -13.22 0.18
C VAL A 347 -0.27 -13.65 1.58
N SER A 348 -0.97 -12.77 2.30
CA SER A 348 -1.30 -12.98 3.72
C SER A 348 -2.52 -13.86 3.97
N GLU A 349 -3.39 -14.04 2.98
CA GLU A 349 -4.57 -14.92 3.08
C GLU A 349 -4.95 -15.47 1.72
N LYS A 350 -5.18 -16.79 1.64
CA LYS A 350 -5.91 -17.42 0.54
C LYS A 350 -7.39 -17.38 0.86
N MET A 351 -8.18 -16.62 0.13
CA MET A 351 -9.61 -16.90 0.09
C MET A 351 -9.88 -18.02 -0.92
N ALA A 352 -10.00 -19.21 -0.42
CA ALA A 352 -10.60 -20.29 -1.17
C ALA A 352 -12.12 -20.12 -1.07
N GLY A 353 -12.75 -19.61 -2.12
CA GLY A 353 -14.19 -19.56 -2.21
C GLY A 353 -14.82 -18.20 -1.90
N LEU A 354 -16.13 -18.18 -1.95
CA LEU A 354 -16.97 -17.02 -1.63
C LEU A 354 -16.94 -16.75 -0.11
N PRO A 355 -17.13 -15.49 0.32
CA PRO A 355 -17.15 -15.14 1.74
C PRO A 355 -18.23 -15.89 2.51
N GLU A 356 -17.90 -16.34 3.72
CA GLU A 356 -18.89 -16.96 4.60
C GLU A 356 -19.98 -15.98 5.02
N SER A 357 -21.17 -16.54 5.34
CA SER A 357 -22.26 -15.72 5.87
C SER A 357 -21.88 -15.09 7.20
N GLY A 358 -22.14 -13.79 7.34
CA GLY A 358 -21.76 -13.01 8.53
C GLY A 358 -20.43 -12.27 8.41
N THR A 359 -19.62 -12.56 7.38
CA THR A 359 -18.34 -11.86 7.14
C THR A 359 -18.58 -10.35 7.03
N VAL A 360 -17.79 -9.58 7.78
CA VAL A 360 -17.80 -8.12 7.72
C VAL A 360 -16.67 -7.63 6.83
N VAL A 361 -17.01 -6.78 5.87
CA VAL A 361 -16.10 -6.35 4.81
C VAL A 361 -16.22 -4.85 4.53
N SER A 362 -15.20 -4.30 3.90
CA SER A 362 -15.27 -3.04 3.17
C SER A 362 -15.07 -3.32 1.68
N TRP A 363 -15.78 -2.59 0.83
CA TRP A 363 -15.65 -2.68 -0.62
C TRP A 363 -14.84 -1.53 -1.18
N SER A 364 -13.76 -1.81 -1.88
CA SER A 364 -12.97 -0.81 -2.60
C SER A 364 -13.14 -0.97 -4.10
N ASN A 365 -13.45 0.10 -4.81
CA ASN A 365 -13.50 0.05 -6.26
C ASN A 365 -12.08 -0.09 -6.85
N VAL A 366 -11.87 -1.04 -7.75
CA VAL A 366 -10.54 -1.35 -8.31
C VAL A 366 -9.95 -0.18 -9.08
N ARG A 367 -10.79 0.65 -9.72
CA ARG A 367 -10.34 1.81 -10.49
C ARG A 367 -10.03 3.01 -9.61
N SER A 368 -10.97 3.41 -8.74
CA SER A 368 -10.89 4.65 -7.98
C SER A 368 -10.20 4.51 -6.63
N ARG A 369 -10.08 3.28 -6.12
CA ARG A 369 -9.61 2.97 -4.76
C ARG A 369 -10.47 3.56 -3.64
N LEU A 370 -11.57 4.19 -3.98
CA LEU A 370 -12.51 4.71 -3.00
C LEU A 370 -13.37 3.59 -2.42
N ARG A 371 -13.87 3.79 -1.22
CA ARG A 371 -14.72 2.83 -0.50
C ARG A 371 -16.18 3.04 -0.82
N MET A 372 -16.93 1.93 -0.94
CA MET A 372 -18.38 1.95 -1.00
C MET A 372 -18.94 2.32 0.37
N GLY A 373 -19.76 3.36 0.42
CA GLY A 373 -20.39 3.81 1.66
C GLY A 373 -21.69 4.52 1.40
N VAL A 374 -22.45 4.75 2.47
CA VAL A 374 -23.72 5.47 2.42
C VAL A 374 -23.45 6.98 2.42
N LEU A 375 -24.06 7.69 1.47
CA LEU A 375 -23.91 9.14 1.33
C LEU A 375 -24.21 9.87 2.66
N ARG A 376 -23.27 10.74 3.07
CA ARG A 376 -23.36 11.53 4.31
C ARG A 376 -23.62 10.70 5.58
N GLU A 377 -23.23 9.43 5.56
CA GLU A 377 -23.44 8.49 6.67
C GLU A 377 -24.92 8.35 7.09
N SER A 378 -25.85 8.57 6.17
CA SER A 378 -27.30 8.51 6.43
C SER A 378 -27.73 7.10 6.88
N THR A 379 -28.73 7.05 7.78
CA THR A 379 -29.41 5.80 8.15
C THR A 379 -30.81 5.71 7.58
N ALA A 380 -31.22 6.67 6.75
CA ALA A 380 -32.56 6.71 6.13
C ALA A 380 -32.72 5.67 5.02
N ASP A 381 -33.97 5.22 4.77
CA ASP A 381 -34.32 4.48 3.56
C ASP A 381 -34.12 5.35 2.31
N GLY A 382 -33.64 4.75 1.23
CA GLY A 382 -33.38 5.46 0.00
C GLY A 382 -32.09 6.30 0.01
N ALA A 383 -31.29 6.25 1.08
CA ALA A 383 -29.99 6.93 1.07
C ALA A 383 -29.08 6.29 0.03
N GLU A 384 -28.59 7.10 -0.91
CA GLU A 384 -27.78 6.67 -2.02
C GLU A 384 -26.42 6.09 -1.60
N ILE A 385 -25.90 5.18 -2.40
CA ILE A 385 -24.61 4.58 -2.20
C ILE A 385 -23.58 5.33 -3.06
N HIS A 386 -22.53 5.76 -2.42
CA HIS A 386 -21.44 6.52 -3.00
C HIS A 386 -20.09 5.86 -2.72
N GLN A 387 -19.08 6.28 -3.44
CA GLN A 387 -17.71 6.00 -3.08
C GLN A 387 -17.05 7.22 -2.43
N ALA A 388 -16.24 6.99 -1.41
CA ALA A 388 -15.52 8.02 -0.67
C ALA A 388 -14.16 7.47 -0.20
N LEU A 389 -13.29 8.35 0.30
CA LEU A 389 -12.04 7.94 0.95
C LEU A 389 -12.32 6.92 2.06
N ALA A 390 -11.34 6.05 2.32
CA ALA A 390 -11.44 5.07 3.40
C ALA A 390 -11.71 5.76 4.75
N SER A 391 -12.65 5.20 5.51
CA SER A 391 -12.98 5.66 6.84
C SER A 391 -13.20 4.46 7.75
N PRO A 392 -12.71 4.46 9.00
CA PRO A 392 -13.00 3.40 9.96
C PRO A 392 -14.46 3.38 10.42
N ARG A 393 -15.28 4.31 9.94
CA ARG A 393 -16.67 4.45 10.34
C ARG A 393 -17.56 3.36 9.75
N ALA A 394 -18.53 2.93 10.53
CA ALA A 394 -19.42 1.82 10.21
C ALA A 394 -20.24 1.98 8.91
N HIS A 395 -20.40 3.23 8.36
CA HIS A 395 -21.13 3.45 7.10
C HIS A 395 -20.40 2.92 5.85
N GLN A 396 -19.11 2.58 5.95
CA GLN A 396 -18.32 1.92 4.91
C GLN A 396 -18.05 0.44 5.18
N ARG A 397 -18.64 -0.10 6.25
CA ARG A 397 -18.55 -1.51 6.62
C ARG A 397 -19.85 -2.23 6.31
N TRP A 398 -19.72 -3.39 5.71
CA TRP A 398 -20.84 -4.16 5.20
C TRP A 398 -20.74 -5.61 5.67
N ARG A 399 -21.87 -6.17 6.10
CA ARG A 399 -21.96 -7.58 6.44
C ARG A 399 -22.54 -8.33 5.26
N LEU A 400 -21.88 -9.42 4.87
CA LEU A 400 -22.36 -10.34 3.85
C LEU A 400 -23.21 -11.41 4.52
N ILE A 401 -24.47 -11.54 4.14
CA ILE A 401 -25.38 -12.54 4.72
C ILE A 401 -25.85 -13.42 3.58
N ALA A 402 -25.42 -14.68 3.56
CA ALA A 402 -25.94 -15.66 2.61
C ALA A 402 -27.46 -15.81 2.77
N SER A 403 -28.19 -15.66 1.68
CA SER A 403 -29.67 -15.53 1.72
C SER A 403 -30.36 -16.42 0.70
N GLY A 404 -29.67 -17.43 0.18
CA GLY A 404 -30.21 -18.40 -0.76
C GLY A 404 -29.18 -18.82 -1.80
N GLN A 405 -29.62 -19.65 -2.74
CA GLN A 405 -28.87 -20.06 -3.92
C GLN A 405 -29.74 -19.90 -5.17
N ASP A 406 -29.13 -19.58 -6.28
CA ASP A 406 -29.75 -19.47 -7.58
C ASP A 406 -28.82 -20.11 -8.62
N ASP A 407 -29.31 -21.15 -9.33
CA ASP A 407 -28.50 -21.96 -10.26
C ASP A 407 -27.18 -22.48 -9.67
N GLY A 408 -27.15 -22.80 -8.36
CA GLY A 408 -25.95 -23.26 -7.65
C GLY A 408 -25.02 -22.13 -7.15
N GLU A 409 -25.34 -20.89 -7.45
CA GLU A 409 -24.58 -19.72 -6.98
C GLU A 409 -25.16 -19.15 -5.68
N VAL A 410 -24.31 -18.78 -4.74
CA VAL A 410 -24.74 -18.18 -3.46
C VAL A 410 -25.20 -16.75 -3.67
N LEU A 411 -26.37 -16.44 -3.14
CA LEU A 411 -26.93 -15.10 -3.08
C LEU A 411 -26.66 -14.46 -1.71
N TYR A 412 -26.29 -13.18 -1.73
CA TYR A 412 -25.99 -12.41 -0.53
C TYR A 412 -26.91 -11.20 -0.37
N ARG A 413 -27.32 -10.93 0.87
CA ARG A 413 -27.65 -9.57 1.30
C ARG A 413 -26.39 -8.86 1.69
N ILE A 414 -26.24 -7.61 1.28
CA ILE A 414 -25.12 -6.75 1.65
C ILE A 414 -25.64 -5.70 2.62
N GLU A 415 -25.48 -5.96 3.92
CA GLU A 415 -26.03 -5.16 5.01
C GLU A 415 -25.04 -4.13 5.52
N ASN A 416 -25.44 -2.85 5.60
CA ASN A 416 -24.61 -1.80 6.17
C ASN A 416 -24.57 -1.89 7.70
N LEU A 417 -23.38 -1.92 8.31
CA LEU A 417 -23.22 -2.09 9.76
C LEU A 417 -23.75 -0.91 10.58
N ARG A 418 -23.81 0.29 10.01
CA ARG A 418 -24.31 1.46 10.73
C ARG A 418 -25.84 1.51 10.79
N SER A 419 -26.49 1.22 9.68
CA SER A 419 -27.94 1.36 9.54
C SER A 419 -28.73 0.07 9.73
N GLY A 420 -28.06 -1.09 9.61
CA GLY A 420 -28.73 -2.40 9.54
C GLY A 420 -29.53 -2.59 8.25
N LYS A 421 -29.38 -1.71 7.26
CA LYS A 421 -30.10 -1.74 5.99
C LYS A 421 -29.29 -2.42 4.92
N VAL A 422 -29.99 -2.98 3.93
CA VAL A 422 -29.34 -3.72 2.84
C VAL A 422 -29.22 -2.87 1.58
N LEU A 423 -28.25 -3.22 0.77
CA LEU A 423 -28.04 -2.67 -0.56
C LEU A 423 -29.19 -3.08 -1.47
N GLU A 424 -29.80 -2.14 -2.18
CA GLU A 424 -30.88 -2.40 -3.14
C GLU A 424 -30.73 -1.60 -4.43
N VAL A 425 -31.34 -2.11 -5.51
CA VAL A 425 -31.66 -1.32 -6.69
C VAL A 425 -33.00 -0.65 -6.48
N VAL A 426 -33.05 0.68 -6.48
CA VAL A 426 -34.24 1.47 -6.16
C VAL A 426 -35.39 1.10 -7.11
N GLY A 427 -36.53 0.72 -6.51
CA GLY A 427 -37.73 0.33 -7.26
C GLY A 427 -37.60 -0.93 -8.11
N GLY A 428 -36.56 -1.77 -7.85
CA GLY A 428 -36.34 -2.98 -8.62
C GLY A 428 -35.95 -2.73 -10.09
N GLY A 429 -35.35 -1.56 -10.39
CA GLY A 429 -34.98 -1.19 -11.76
C GLY A 429 -34.07 -2.20 -12.44
N THR A 430 -34.36 -2.52 -13.71
CA THR A 430 -33.60 -3.51 -14.52
C THR A 430 -32.84 -2.89 -15.68
N VAL A 431 -32.68 -1.57 -15.68
CA VAL A 431 -32.00 -0.82 -16.76
C VAL A 431 -30.68 -0.24 -16.30
N ASP A 432 -29.80 0.02 -17.28
CA ASP A 432 -28.53 0.71 -17.07
C ASP A 432 -28.75 2.09 -16.41
N GLY A 433 -27.91 2.40 -15.43
CA GLY A 433 -27.98 3.66 -14.68
C GLY A 433 -29.00 3.69 -13.55
N ALA A 434 -29.67 2.58 -13.25
CA ALA A 434 -30.56 2.53 -12.09
C ALA A 434 -29.80 2.80 -10.78
N VAL A 435 -30.43 3.61 -9.91
CA VAL A 435 -29.83 4.05 -8.65
C VAL A 435 -29.73 2.90 -7.67
N VAL A 436 -28.63 2.86 -6.95
CA VAL A 436 -28.41 1.92 -5.83
C VAL A 436 -28.45 2.71 -4.51
N ALA A 437 -29.23 2.23 -3.56
CA ALA A 437 -29.44 2.85 -2.27
C ALA A 437 -29.47 1.80 -1.15
N GLN A 438 -29.60 2.23 0.09
CA GLN A 438 -29.89 1.32 1.21
C GLN A 438 -31.38 1.35 1.58
N ARG A 439 -31.92 0.20 1.96
CA ARG A 439 -33.30 0.08 2.45
C ARG A 439 -33.44 -1.05 3.47
N ALA A 440 -34.48 -1.02 4.26
CA ALA A 440 -34.86 -2.15 5.11
C ALA A 440 -35.06 -3.42 4.25
N TYR A 441 -34.62 -4.58 4.75
CA TYR A 441 -34.76 -5.84 4.02
C TYR A 441 -36.23 -6.24 3.87
N GLY A 442 -36.66 -6.45 2.63
CA GLY A 442 -38.06 -6.75 2.29
C GLY A 442 -38.47 -8.22 2.39
N GLY A 443 -37.55 -9.11 2.76
CA GLY A 443 -37.79 -10.56 2.85
C GLY A 443 -37.35 -11.35 1.60
N SER A 444 -37.77 -12.61 1.50
CA SER A 444 -37.31 -13.55 0.46
C SER A 444 -37.66 -13.12 -0.97
N ASP A 445 -38.68 -12.32 -1.15
CA ASP A 445 -39.18 -11.91 -2.48
C ASP A 445 -38.55 -10.61 -2.99
N ALA A 446 -37.58 -10.08 -2.24
CA ALA A 446 -36.88 -8.84 -2.58
C ALA A 446 -35.64 -9.12 -3.45
N ASP A 447 -35.83 -9.67 -4.63
CA ASP A 447 -34.73 -10.04 -5.57
C ASP A 447 -33.81 -8.88 -5.91
N HIS A 448 -34.33 -7.64 -5.92
CA HIS A 448 -33.55 -6.41 -6.12
C HIS A 448 -32.64 -6.04 -4.94
N GLN A 449 -32.73 -6.77 -3.81
CA GLN A 449 -31.86 -6.67 -2.63
C GLN A 449 -30.90 -7.86 -2.51
N LEU A 450 -30.91 -8.78 -3.46
CA LEU A 450 -30.04 -9.95 -3.50
C LEU A 450 -28.93 -9.78 -4.58
N TRP A 451 -27.74 -10.21 -4.23
CA TRP A 451 -26.56 -9.95 -5.01
C TRP A 451 -25.70 -11.21 -5.16
N ARG A 452 -25.16 -11.43 -6.35
CA ARG A 452 -24.13 -12.44 -6.61
C ARG A 452 -22.75 -11.79 -6.54
N LEU A 453 -21.81 -12.49 -5.96
CA LEU A 453 -20.40 -12.11 -5.97
C LEU A 453 -19.69 -12.96 -7.01
N ILE A 454 -19.33 -12.38 -8.14
CA ILE A 454 -18.69 -13.05 -9.27
C ILE A 454 -17.18 -12.83 -9.14
N PRO A 455 -16.38 -13.87 -8.79
CA PRO A 455 -14.93 -13.72 -8.69
C PRO A 455 -14.31 -13.31 -10.03
N VAL A 456 -13.38 -12.34 -10.01
CA VAL A 456 -12.67 -11.86 -11.20
C VAL A 456 -11.27 -12.45 -11.23
N GLY A 457 -11.01 -13.32 -12.20
CA GLY A 457 -9.72 -13.96 -12.43
C GLY A 457 -9.79 -15.49 -12.39
N SER A 458 -8.89 -16.16 -13.11
CA SER A 458 -8.76 -17.60 -13.16
C SER A 458 -7.47 -18.02 -12.46
N GLY A 459 -7.56 -18.58 -11.25
CA GLY A 459 -6.41 -19.14 -10.54
C GLY A 459 -6.55 -19.06 -9.03
N THR A 460 -5.80 -19.89 -8.33
CA THR A 460 -5.74 -19.97 -6.86
C THR A 460 -5.08 -18.74 -6.21
N ASP A 461 -4.47 -17.87 -7.01
CA ASP A 461 -3.70 -16.69 -6.57
C ASP A 461 -4.44 -15.35 -6.79
N THR A 462 -5.74 -15.38 -7.10
CA THR A 462 -6.45 -14.14 -7.43
C THR A 462 -6.80 -13.35 -6.19
N PRO A 463 -6.56 -12.04 -6.24
CA PRO A 463 -7.02 -11.13 -5.21
C PRO A 463 -8.55 -11.19 -5.07
N ARG A 464 -9.06 -10.87 -3.90
CA ARG A 464 -10.47 -10.79 -3.50
C ARG A 464 -11.24 -9.74 -4.31
N VAL A 465 -11.21 -9.85 -5.64
CA VAL A 465 -11.89 -8.93 -6.55
C VAL A 465 -13.12 -9.62 -7.09
N TYR A 466 -14.24 -8.90 -7.01
CA TYR A 466 -15.53 -9.40 -7.45
C TYR A 466 -16.21 -8.38 -8.36
N GLU A 467 -16.99 -8.87 -9.30
CA GLU A 467 -18.11 -8.15 -9.87
C GLU A 467 -19.33 -8.46 -8.99
N ILE A 468 -20.13 -7.44 -8.67
CA ILE A 468 -21.30 -7.57 -7.81
C ILE A 468 -22.53 -7.42 -8.69
N ALA A 469 -23.21 -8.53 -8.98
CA ALA A 469 -24.39 -8.58 -9.85
C ALA A 469 -25.68 -8.58 -9.03
N ASN A 470 -26.66 -7.77 -9.41
CA ASN A 470 -27.98 -7.84 -8.82
C ASN A 470 -28.76 -9.04 -9.36
N ARG A 471 -29.44 -9.79 -8.50
CA ARG A 471 -30.21 -10.98 -8.89
C ARG A 471 -31.33 -10.65 -9.87
N ASN A 472 -32.10 -9.60 -9.59
CA ASN A 472 -33.28 -9.23 -10.38
C ASN A 472 -32.94 -8.77 -11.80
N SER A 473 -31.88 -7.97 -11.95
CA SER A 473 -31.50 -7.35 -13.23
C SER A 473 -30.36 -8.05 -13.96
N GLY A 474 -29.54 -8.82 -13.24
CA GLY A 474 -28.26 -9.34 -13.75
C GLY A 474 -27.20 -8.24 -13.99
N LEU A 475 -27.52 -6.96 -13.73
CA LEU A 475 -26.60 -5.85 -13.96
C LEU A 475 -25.61 -5.69 -12.82
N LEU A 476 -24.43 -5.12 -13.12
CA LEU A 476 -23.29 -5.02 -12.22
C LEU A 476 -23.25 -3.66 -11.51
N LEU A 477 -22.82 -3.65 -10.24
CA LEU A 477 -22.46 -2.42 -9.56
C LEU A 477 -21.28 -1.75 -10.22
N ARG A 478 -21.44 -0.48 -10.61
CA ARG A 478 -20.40 0.29 -11.26
C ARG A 478 -20.39 1.74 -10.77
N VAL A 479 -19.21 2.35 -10.78
CA VAL A 479 -19.07 3.79 -10.57
C VAL A 479 -19.58 4.52 -11.83
N ASP A 480 -20.45 5.50 -11.63
CA ASP A 480 -20.96 6.33 -12.73
C ASP A 480 -19.83 7.15 -13.34
N THR A 481 -19.65 7.03 -14.65
CA THR A 481 -18.59 7.76 -15.39
C THR A 481 -18.82 9.26 -15.45
N ASN A 482 -20.08 9.69 -15.37
CA ASN A 482 -20.48 11.11 -15.39
C ASN A 482 -20.55 11.72 -13.98
N ALA A 483 -20.66 10.89 -12.96
CA ALA A 483 -20.67 11.28 -11.55
C ALA A 483 -19.79 10.30 -10.75
N PRO A 484 -18.48 10.47 -10.74
CA PRO A 484 -17.53 9.45 -10.26
C PRO A 484 -17.62 9.12 -8.77
N THR A 485 -18.46 9.83 -8.00
CA THR A 485 -18.77 9.47 -6.62
C THR A 485 -20.01 8.62 -6.46
N VAL A 486 -20.85 8.49 -7.50
CA VAL A 486 -22.13 7.78 -7.45
C VAL A 486 -21.96 6.33 -7.92
N ILE A 487 -22.59 5.40 -7.21
CA ILE A 487 -22.64 3.98 -7.57
C ILE A 487 -24.02 3.64 -8.12
N LYS A 488 -24.05 3.06 -9.31
CA LYS A 488 -25.26 2.61 -10.01
C LYS A 488 -25.06 1.22 -10.59
N GLN A 489 -26.10 0.60 -11.11
CA GLN A 489 -25.97 -0.64 -11.85
C GLN A 489 -25.85 -0.39 -13.36
N TYR A 490 -25.07 -1.23 -14.04
CA TYR A 490 -24.81 -1.17 -15.49
C TYR A 490 -24.54 -2.57 -16.05
N GLY A 491 -24.81 -2.74 -17.37
CA GLY A 491 -24.44 -3.96 -18.08
C GLY A 491 -22.94 -4.23 -18.10
N ALA A 492 -22.58 -5.44 -18.47
CA ALA A 492 -21.20 -5.93 -18.46
C ALA A 492 -20.28 -5.27 -19.51
N GLN A 493 -20.81 -4.39 -20.38
CA GLN A 493 -20.03 -3.70 -21.41
C GLN A 493 -19.30 -2.46 -20.87
N GLY A 494 -18.14 -2.14 -21.45
CA GLY A 494 -17.37 -0.94 -21.14
C GLY A 494 -16.26 -1.17 -20.12
N ASP A 495 -15.96 -0.15 -19.31
CA ASP A 495 -14.81 -0.13 -18.38
C ASP A 495 -14.89 -1.22 -17.31
N HIS A 496 -14.13 -2.29 -17.52
CA HIS A 496 -14.06 -3.43 -16.60
C HIS A 496 -13.64 -3.06 -15.18
N ARG A 497 -12.76 -2.08 -14.99
CA ARG A 497 -12.22 -1.71 -13.67
C ARG A 497 -13.22 -0.91 -12.83
N GLY A 498 -14.08 -0.12 -13.46
CA GLY A 498 -15.11 0.66 -12.78
C GLY A 498 -16.21 -0.20 -12.12
N ARG A 499 -16.36 -1.46 -12.54
CA ARG A 499 -17.34 -2.42 -12.00
C ARG A 499 -16.73 -3.49 -11.10
N GLN A 500 -15.41 -3.52 -10.98
CA GLN A 500 -14.70 -4.46 -10.13
C GLN A 500 -14.54 -3.91 -8.72
N TRP A 501 -14.91 -4.69 -7.74
CA TRP A 501 -14.90 -4.34 -6.33
C TRP A 501 -14.03 -5.31 -5.57
N GLN A 502 -13.09 -4.77 -4.85
CA GLN A 502 -12.25 -5.51 -3.98
C GLN A 502 -12.87 -5.63 -2.60
N LEU A 503 -12.93 -6.85 -2.10
CA LEU A 503 -13.37 -7.17 -0.77
C LEU A 503 -12.18 -7.06 0.19
N LEU A 504 -12.33 -6.26 1.23
CA LEU A 504 -11.31 -6.04 2.25
C LEU A 504 -11.88 -6.45 3.60
N PRO A 505 -11.10 -7.08 4.49
CA PRO A 505 -11.48 -7.26 5.89
C PRO A 505 -11.88 -5.91 6.49
N ALA A 506 -12.89 -5.90 7.36
CA ALA A 506 -13.38 -4.68 7.99
C ALA A 506 -12.91 -4.55 9.43
#